data_4351cdc589e10bb2bb4e34324c5c58f5
#
_entry.id   4351cdc589e10bb2bb4e34324c5c58f5
#
_cell.length_a   1.000
_cell.length_b   1.000
_cell.length_c   1.000
_cell.angle_alpha   90.00
_cell.angle_beta   90.00
_cell.angle_gamma   90.00
#
_symmetry.space_group_name_H-M   'P 1'
#
loop_
_entity.id
_entity.type
_entity.pdbx_description
1 polymer ?
#
loop_
_entity_poly.entity_id
_entity_poly.type
_entity_poly.pdbx_seq_one_letter_code
_entity_poly.pdbx_strand_id
1 'polypeptide(L)'
;MIEINPYLLGTMAGGAADCQFWERDLGRQCRLYELANGRRITVRAASKLLANTMFSYRGSGLSMGTMVAGWDANGPGLYYVDSDGQRTRGQRFAVGSGSLYAYGVLDDGYAWDLSVEDAVALGQRAIYHATFRDAASGGTVSVYHVTADGWTKVRGEDVGELHFKYYPEAGAHAAQSVDPLAPL
;
A
#
# COMPACT_ATOMS: atom_id res chain seq x y z
N MET A 1 1.62 -1.87 -5.66
CA MET A 1 0.73 -2.90 -5.09
C MET A 1 0.98 -4.19 -5.84
N ILE A 2 1.13 -5.31 -5.14
CA ILE A 2 1.27 -6.65 -5.73
C ILE A 2 0.00 -7.45 -5.40
N GLU A 3 -0.62 -7.98 -6.43
CA GLU A 3 -1.80 -8.82 -6.35
C GLU A 3 -1.35 -10.27 -6.13
N ILE A 4 -1.21 -10.66 -4.85
CA ILE A 4 -0.68 -11.97 -4.46
C ILE A 4 -1.63 -13.08 -4.91
N ASN A 5 -2.91 -12.93 -4.62
CA ASN A 5 -4.02 -13.74 -5.13
C ASN A 5 -5.32 -12.92 -5.05
N PRO A 6 -6.49 -13.42 -5.49
CA PRO A 6 -7.74 -12.64 -5.47
C PRO A 6 -8.19 -12.12 -4.09
N TYR A 7 -7.60 -12.62 -3.00
CA TYR A 7 -7.96 -12.28 -1.63
C TYR A 7 -6.82 -11.65 -0.81
N LEU A 8 -5.61 -11.57 -1.40
CA LEU A 8 -4.41 -11.06 -0.74
C LEU A 8 -3.71 -10.03 -1.61
N LEU A 9 -3.36 -8.92 -0.99
CA LEU A 9 -2.56 -7.85 -1.56
C LEU A 9 -1.28 -7.66 -0.77
N GLY A 10 -0.23 -7.23 -1.44
CA GLY A 10 1.01 -6.78 -0.83
C GLY A 10 1.40 -5.39 -1.30
N THR A 11 1.90 -4.55 -0.40
CA THR A 11 2.50 -3.26 -0.75
C THR A 11 4.00 -3.40 -0.97
N MET A 12 4.61 -2.44 -1.67
CA MET A 12 6.05 -2.42 -1.90
C MET A 12 6.66 -1.17 -1.29
N ALA A 13 7.67 -1.36 -0.42
CA ALA A 13 8.57 -0.31 0.00
C ALA A 13 9.99 -0.88 0.14
N GLY A 14 11.00 -0.11 -0.21
CA GLY A 14 12.39 -0.55 -0.29
C GLY A 14 12.77 -1.06 -1.69
N GLY A 15 13.51 -2.15 -1.77
CA GLY A 15 13.96 -2.75 -3.03
C GLY A 15 12.81 -3.34 -3.84
N ALA A 16 12.46 -2.71 -4.96
CA ALA A 16 11.35 -3.16 -5.79
C ALA A 16 11.53 -4.60 -6.29
N ALA A 17 12.75 -4.99 -6.63
CA ALA A 17 13.07 -6.34 -7.07
C ALA A 17 12.81 -7.38 -5.96
N ASP A 18 13.24 -7.10 -4.72
CA ASP A 18 13.03 -7.98 -3.58
C ASP A 18 11.54 -8.13 -3.27
N CYS A 19 10.79 -7.02 -3.24
CA CYS A 19 9.34 -7.06 -3.02
C CYS A 19 8.63 -7.89 -4.10
N GLN A 20 8.93 -7.64 -5.37
CA GLN A 20 8.30 -8.38 -6.47
C GLN A 20 8.61 -9.87 -6.43
N PHE A 21 9.87 -10.23 -6.21
CA PHE A 21 10.30 -11.63 -6.18
C PHE A 21 9.64 -12.39 -5.02
N TRP A 22 9.75 -11.88 -3.80
CA TRP A 22 9.29 -12.58 -2.62
C TRP A 22 7.77 -12.59 -2.46
N GLU A 23 7.08 -11.54 -2.90
CA GLU A 23 5.61 -11.54 -2.90
C GLU A 23 5.02 -12.41 -4.00
N ARG A 24 5.68 -12.55 -5.15
CA ARG A 24 5.31 -13.55 -6.16
C ARG A 24 5.55 -14.97 -5.65
N ASP A 25 6.67 -15.21 -4.98
CA ASP A 25 6.91 -16.51 -4.34
C ASP A 25 5.88 -16.82 -3.25
N LEU A 26 5.48 -15.81 -2.47
CA LEU A 26 4.38 -15.96 -1.52
C LEU A 26 3.08 -16.38 -2.22
N GLY A 27 2.75 -15.79 -3.37
CA GLY A 27 1.59 -16.20 -4.17
C GLY A 27 1.65 -17.67 -4.59
N ARG A 28 2.83 -18.12 -5.03
CA ARG A 28 3.08 -19.54 -5.35
C ARG A 28 2.89 -20.45 -4.12
N GLN A 29 3.42 -20.06 -2.96
CA GLN A 29 3.26 -20.81 -1.72
C GLN A 29 1.79 -20.87 -1.27
N CYS A 30 1.04 -19.77 -1.40
CA CYS A 30 -0.39 -19.72 -1.10
C CYS A 30 -1.17 -20.68 -2.00
N ARG A 31 -0.83 -20.75 -3.28
CA ARG A 31 -1.48 -21.68 -4.23
C ARG A 31 -1.18 -23.16 -3.90
N LEU A 32 0.08 -23.45 -3.56
CA LEU A 32 0.46 -24.80 -3.13
C LEU A 32 -0.28 -25.22 -1.86
N TYR A 33 -0.42 -24.29 -0.90
CA TYR A 33 -1.17 -24.54 0.32
C TYR A 33 -2.64 -24.88 0.01
N GLU A 34 -3.28 -24.11 -0.86
CA GLU A 34 -4.67 -24.32 -1.25
C GLU A 34 -4.88 -25.68 -1.91
N LEU A 35 -3.98 -26.05 -2.82
CA LEU A 35 -4.03 -27.36 -3.49
C LEU A 35 -3.84 -28.53 -2.51
N ALA A 36 -2.94 -28.39 -1.54
CA ALA A 36 -2.65 -29.44 -0.57
C ALA A 36 -3.74 -29.58 0.51
N ASN A 37 -4.42 -28.49 0.88
CA ASN A 37 -5.33 -28.45 2.01
C ASN A 37 -6.82 -28.32 1.61
N GLY A 38 -7.13 -28.11 0.33
CA GLY A 38 -8.50 -27.92 -0.17
C GLY A 38 -9.19 -26.64 0.35
N ARG A 39 -8.41 -25.71 0.92
CA ARG A 39 -8.92 -24.43 1.46
C ARG A 39 -7.90 -23.31 1.30
N ARG A 40 -8.37 -22.07 1.22
CA ARG A 40 -7.51 -20.90 1.16
C ARG A 40 -6.67 -20.76 2.42
N ILE A 41 -5.44 -20.26 2.25
CA ILE A 41 -4.58 -19.88 3.34
C ILE A 41 -5.14 -18.64 4.04
N THR A 42 -4.98 -18.54 5.36
CA THR A 42 -5.36 -17.35 6.11
C THR A 42 -4.35 -16.21 5.88
N VAL A 43 -4.79 -14.96 6.03
CA VAL A 43 -3.90 -13.78 5.98
C VAL A 43 -2.79 -13.89 7.02
N ARG A 44 -3.14 -14.40 8.21
CA ARG A 44 -2.20 -14.69 9.28
C ARG A 44 -1.10 -15.68 8.86
N ALA A 45 -1.47 -16.77 8.22
CA ALA A 45 -0.51 -17.79 7.79
C ALA A 45 0.35 -17.29 6.62
N ALA A 46 -0.25 -16.64 5.63
CA ALA A 46 0.47 -16.06 4.50
C ALA A 46 1.53 -15.05 4.95
N SER A 47 1.16 -14.10 5.82
CA SER A 47 2.12 -13.14 6.38
C SER A 47 3.23 -13.82 7.20
N LYS A 48 2.93 -14.95 7.88
CA LYS A 48 3.94 -15.73 8.62
C LYS A 48 4.90 -16.46 7.70
N LEU A 49 4.43 -17.00 6.58
CA LEU A 49 5.31 -17.59 5.57
C LEU A 49 6.32 -16.57 5.06
N LEU A 50 5.85 -15.39 4.69
CA LEU A 50 6.73 -14.31 4.24
C LEU A 50 7.73 -13.89 5.31
N ALA A 51 7.29 -13.70 6.56
CA ALA A 51 8.16 -13.35 7.66
C ALA A 51 9.24 -14.41 7.93
N ASN A 52 8.88 -15.69 7.88
CA ASN A 52 9.85 -16.79 8.04
C ASN A 52 10.88 -16.80 6.90
N THR A 53 10.44 -16.55 5.66
CA THR A 53 11.34 -16.42 4.52
C THR A 53 12.30 -15.24 4.74
N MET A 54 11.81 -14.08 5.10
CA MET A 54 12.65 -12.91 5.39
C MET A 54 13.64 -13.19 6.50
N PHE A 55 13.20 -13.81 7.57
CA PHE A 55 14.08 -14.17 8.68
C PHE A 55 15.22 -15.13 8.27
N SER A 56 14.94 -16.09 7.38
CA SER A 56 15.95 -17.03 6.87
C SER A 56 17.02 -16.35 5.99
N TYR A 57 16.70 -15.21 5.37
CA TYR A 57 17.61 -14.38 4.58
C TYR A 57 18.11 -13.15 5.32
N ARG A 58 17.87 -13.06 6.62
CA ARG A 58 18.35 -11.93 7.44
C ARG A 58 19.87 -11.78 7.33
N GLY A 59 20.33 -10.56 7.10
CA GLY A 59 21.74 -10.26 6.91
C GLY A 59 22.25 -10.44 5.47
N SER A 60 21.46 -10.93 4.54
CA SER A 60 21.84 -11.08 3.12
C SER A 60 21.71 -9.79 2.29
N GLY A 61 21.31 -8.68 2.91
CA GLY A 61 21.17 -7.40 2.22
C GLY A 61 19.81 -7.18 1.58
N LEU A 62 18.79 -8.01 1.88
CA LEU A 62 17.42 -7.75 1.44
C LEU A 62 16.91 -6.45 2.06
N SER A 63 16.19 -5.66 1.26
CA SER A 63 15.57 -4.41 1.69
C SER A 63 14.12 -4.39 1.27
N MET A 64 13.22 -4.74 2.16
CA MET A 64 11.78 -4.65 1.92
C MET A 64 10.99 -4.43 3.20
N GLY A 65 9.95 -3.59 3.06
CA GLY A 65 8.87 -3.45 4.01
C GLY A 65 7.55 -3.57 3.26
N THR A 66 6.71 -4.49 3.68
CA THR A 66 5.45 -4.77 3.00
C THR A 66 4.29 -4.83 3.99
N MET A 67 3.13 -4.41 3.55
CA MET A 67 1.87 -4.71 4.21
C MET A 67 1.20 -5.85 3.47
N VAL A 68 0.86 -6.92 4.18
CA VAL A 68 0.03 -8.01 3.67
C VAL A 68 -1.39 -7.78 4.15
N ALA A 69 -2.28 -7.46 3.22
CA ALA A 69 -3.69 -7.21 3.49
C ALA A 69 -4.56 -8.25 2.78
N GLY A 70 -5.65 -8.67 3.42
CA GLY A 70 -6.55 -9.64 2.81
C GLY A 70 -7.76 -9.95 3.65
N TRP A 71 -8.58 -10.88 3.13
CA TRP A 71 -9.77 -11.39 3.80
C TRP A 71 -9.77 -12.92 3.73
N ASP A 72 -9.98 -13.57 4.86
CA ASP A 72 -10.08 -15.02 4.97
C ASP A 72 -11.32 -15.45 5.78
N ALA A 73 -11.44 -16.74 6.09
CA ALA A 73 -12.56 -17.28 6.85
C ALA A 73 -12.73 -16.67 8.25
N ASN A 74 -11.67 -16.00 8.79
CA ASN A 74 -11.70 -15.34 10.08
C ASN A 74 -11.98 -13.82 9.96
N GLY A 75 -12.21 -13.32 8.74
CA GLY A 75 -12.42 -11.91 8.44
C GLY A 75 -11.18 -11.19 7.90
N PRO A 76 -11.14 -9.85 7.99
CA PRO A 76 -10.04 -9.05 7.45
C PRO A 76 -8.77 -9.18 8.27
N GLY A 77 -7.64 -9.14 7.59
CA GLY A 77 -6.31 -9.15 8.20
C GLY A 77 -5.38 -8.14 7.56
N LEU A 78 -4.58 -7.48 8.41
CA LEU A 78 -3.52 -6.56 7.99
C LEU A 78 -2.27 -6.81 8.83
N TYR A 79 -1.16 -7.09 8.14
CA TYR A 79 0.13 -7.38 8.75
C TYR A 79 1.23 -6.57 8.07
N TYR A 80 2.10 -5.98 8.86
CA TYR A 80 3.39 -5.47 8.43
C TYR A 80 4.43 -6.57 8.53
N VAL A 81 5.26 -6.71 7.49
CA VAL A 81 6.41 -7.65 7.43
C VAL A 81 7.59 -6.92 6.82
N ASP A 82 8.79 -7.11 7.38
CA ASP A 82 10.02 -6.53 6.84
C ASP A 82 11.13 -7.55 6.60
N SER A 83 12.22 -7.08 6.01
CA SER A 83 13.40 -7.89 5.67
C SER A 83 14.19 -8.39 6.87
N ASP A 84 13.93 -7.90 8.08
CA ASP A 84 14.49 -8.47 9.33
C ASP A 84 13.67 -9.64 9.86
N GLY A 85 12.53 -9.96 9.23
CA GLY A 85 11.60 -10.99 9.67
C GLY A 85 10.63 -10.51 10.75
N GLN A 86 10.58 -9.20 11.03
CA GLN A 86 9.57 -8.64 11.91
C GLN A 86 8.19 -8.83 11.26
N ARG A 87 7.20 -9.16 12.08
CA ARG A 87 5.81 -9.31 11.66
C ARG A 87 4.88 -8.77 12.74
N THR A 88 4.09 -7.78 12.39
CA THR A 88 3.18 -7.10 13.33
C THR A 88 1.78 -7.03 12.73
N ARG A 89 0.75 -7.39 13.51
CA ARG A 89 -0.65 -7.17 13.15
C ARG A 89 -1.06 -5.77 13.58
N GLY A 90 -1.85 -5.08 12.76
CA GLY A 90 -2.34 -3.75 13.10
C GLY A 90 -3.61 -3.39 12.35
N GLN A 91 -4.12 -2.20 12.67
CA GLN A 91 -5.32 -1.64 12.04
C GLN A 91 -4.96 -0.66 10.91
N ARG A 92 -3.78 -0.05 10.98
CA ARG A 92 -3.26 0.86 9.97
C ARG A 92 -1.74 0.84 9.98
N PHE A 93 -1.15 0.96 8.82
CA PHE A 93 0.30 1.10 8.62
C PHE A 93 0.60 2.05 7.49
N ALA A 94 1.75 2.69 7.56
CA ALA A 94 2.38 3.39 6.45
C ALA A 94 3.84 2.95 6.38
N VAL A 95 4.32 2.59 5.20
CA VAL A 95 5.66 2.00 5.00
C VAL A 95 6.35 2.68 3.83
N GLY A 96 7.64 2.96 3.98
CA GLY A 96 8.47 3.65 3.01
C GLY A 96 8.97 5.00 3.51
N SER A 97 9.76 5.70 2.68
CA SER A 97 10.37 7.00 3.00
C SER A 97 9.35 8.09 3.33
N GLY A 98 8.17 8.06 2.70
CA GLY A 98 7.06 8.99 2.95
C GLY A 98 6.13 8.60 4.10
N SER A 99 6.41 7.52 4.84
CA SER A 99 5.51 6.95 5.86
C SER A 99 5.14 7.91 6.97
N LEU A 100 6.07 8.77 7.42
CA LEU A 100 5.81 9.74 8.50
C LEU A 100 4.75 10.77 8.10
N TYR A 101 4.75 11.22 6.85
CA TYR A 101 3.75 12.16 6.34
C TYR A 101 2.39 11.49 6.19
N ALA A 102 2.36 10.23 5.72
CA ALA A 102 1.13 9.45 5.63
C ALA A 102 0.53 9.16 7.00
N TYR A 103 1.34 8.82 8.01
CA TYR A 103 0.86 8.61 9.37
C TYR A 103 0.19 9.84 9.97
N GLY A 104 0.71 11.05 9.74
CA GLY A 104 0.10 12.28 10.22
C GLY A 104 -1.35 12.43 9.75
N VAL A 105 -1.62 12.08 8.49
CA VAL A 105 -2.97 12.14 7.91
C VAL A 105 -3.84 10.97 8.41
N LEU A 106 -3.27 9.77 8.48
CA LEU A 106 -3.99 8.58 8.93
C LEU A 106 -4.40 8.69 10.40
N ASP A 107 -3.51 9.17 11.26
CA ASP A 107 -3.78 9.28 12.69
C ASP A 107 -4.83 10.35 13.01
N ASP A 108 -4.88 11.42 12.21
CA ASP A 108 -5.89 12.46 12.33
C ASP A 108 -7.28 12.02 11.84
N GLY A 109 -7.32 11.26 10.73
CA GLY A 109 -8.58 10.96 10.04
C GLY A 109 -9.15 9.56 10.29
N TYR A 110 -8.40 8.65 10.92
CA TYR A 110 -8.85 7.28 11.10
C TYR A 110 -9.92 7.13 12.18
N ALA A 111 -11.02 6.45 11.81
CA ALA A 111 -12.00 5.91 12.73
C ALA A 111 -12.41 4.50 12.27
N TRP A 112 -12.80 3.64 13.23
CA TRP A 112 -13.17 2.25 12.92
C TRP A 112 -14.42 2.13 12.03
N ASP A 113 -15.34 3.05 12.16
CA ASP A 113 -16.65 3.08 11.51
C ASP A 113 -16.72 4.00 10.29
N LEU A 114 -15.56 4.31 9.68
CA LEU A 114 -15.54 5.07 8.43
C LEU A 114 -16.35 4.36 7.33
N SER A 115 -17.09 5.14 6.55
CA SER A 115 -17.67 4.65 5.31
C SER A 115 -16.57 4.20 4.33
N VAL A 116 -16.91 3.37 3.36
CA VAL A 116 -15.96 2.94 2.32
C VAL A 116 -15.41 4.16 1.55
N GLU A 117 -16.28 5.11 1.23
CA GLU A 117 -15.95 6.35 0.54
C GLU A 117 -14.96 7.19 1.34
N ASP A 118 -15.21 7.35 2.64
CA ASP A 118 -14.33 8.14 3.52
C ASP A 118 -12.99 7.45 3.75
N ALA A 119 -12.98 6.12 3.90
CA ALA A 119 -11.75 5.35 4.02
C ALA A 119 -10.89 5.42 2.74
N VAL A 120 -11.51 5.35 1.57
CA VAL A 120 -10.85 5.54 0.27
C VAL A 120 -10.28 6.95 0.15
N ALA A 121 -11.06 7.97 0.52
CA ALA A 121 -10.61 9.36 0.50
C ALA A 121 -9.45 9.60 1.47
N LEU A 122 -9.51 9.02 2.68
CA LEU A 122 -8.44 9.11 3.68
C LEU A 122 -7.14 8.47 3.16
N GLY A 123 -7.22 7.26 2.61
CA GLY A 123 -6.06 6.56 2.04
C GLY A 123 -5.43 7.34 0.88
N GLN A 124 -6.25 7.87 -0.03
CA GLN A 124 -5.80 8.71 -1.13
C GLN A 124 -5.11 9.98 -0.63
N ARG A 125 -5.70 10.66 0.35
CA ARG A 125 -5.15 11.89 0.93
C ARG A 125 -3.83 11.62 1.67
N ALA A 126 -3.71 10.51 2.39
CA ALA A 126 -2.48 10.13 3.08
C ALA A 126 -1.31 9.94 2.10
N ILE A 127 -1.54 9.22 1.01
CA ILE A 127 -0.52 9.01 -0.04
C ILE A 127 -0.20 10.32 -0.77
N TYR A 128 -1.21 11.14 -1.08
CA TYR A 128 -0.98 12.45 -1.67
C TYR A 128 -0.03 13.32 -0.81
N HIS A 129 -0.27 13.44 0.50
CA HIS A 129 0.61 14.19 1.40
C HIS A 129 2.02 13.61 1.47
N ALA A 130 2.15 12.29 1.42
CA ALA A 130 3.45 11.64 1.35
C ALA A 130 4.18 12.01 0.04
N THR A 131 3.52 11.92 -1.11
CA THR A 131 4.13 12.26 -2.41
C THR A 131 4.50 13.74 -2.52
N PHE A 132 3.75 14.63 -1.88
CA PHE A 132 4.03 16.06 -1.88
C PHE A 132 5.29 16.43 -1.08
N ARG A 133 5.59 15.70 0.00
CA ARG A 133 6.72 16.00 0.90
C ARG A 133 7.94 15.11 0.68
N ASP A 134 7.75 13.87 0.24
CA ASP A 134 8.81 12.89 0.03
C ASP A 134 9.23 12.88 -1.44
N ALA A 135 10.45 13.30 -1.72
CA ALA A 135 11.00 13.34 -3.07
C ALA A 135 11.14 11.94 -3.73
N ALA A 136 11.17 10.86 -2.93
CA ALA A 136 11.22 9.49 -3.42
C ALA A 136 9.84 8.89 -3.71
N SER A 137 8.77 9.62 -3.42
CA SER A 137 7.38 9.21 -3.67
C SER A 137 6.75 10.04 -4.78
N GLY A 138 5.94 9.40 -5.66
CA GLY A 138 5.29 10.12 -6.76
C GLY A 138 4.50 9.19 -7.70
N GLY A 139 4.05 9.74 -8.82
CA GLY A 139 3.33 9.01 -9.86
C GLY A 139 1.84 8.93 -9.60
N THR A 140 1.29 7.74 -9.51
CA THR A 140 -0.15 7.48 -9.39
C THR A 140 -0.50 6.93 -8.02
N VAL A 141 -1.54 7.48 -7.40
CA VAL A 141 -2.15 6.93 -6.18
C VAL A 141 -3.15 5.85 -6.57
N SER A 142 -2.91 4.62 -6.15
CA SER A 142 -3.82 3.48 -6.37
C SER A 142 -4.45 3.05 -5.05
N VAL A 143 -5.78 3.00 -5.01
CA VAL A 143 -6.54 2.57 -3.83
C VAL A 143 -7.24 1.26 -4.14
N TYR A 144 -7.12 0.31 -3.22
CA TYR A 144 -7.75 -1.00 -3.29
C TYR A 144 -8.66 -1.19 -2.08
N HIS A 145 -9.82 -1.78 -2.32
CA HIS A 145 -10.76 -2.16 -1.28
C HIS A 145 -10.81 -3.68 -1.15
N VAL A 146 -10.60 -4.18 0.06
CA VAL A 146 -10.59 -5.63 0.38
C VAL A 146 -11.88 -5.99 1.09
N THR A 147 -12.60 -6.98 0.54
CA THR A 147 -13.85 -7.52 1.08
C THR A 147 -13.79 -9.05 1.20
N ALA A 148 -14.85 -9.66 1.72
CA ALA A 148 -14.98 -11.12 1.77
C ALA A 148 -14.96 -11.77 0.38
N ASP A 149 -15.39 -11.06 -0.65
CA ASP A 149 -15.42 -11.52 -2.04
C ASP A 149 -14.08 -11.31 -2.77
N GLY A 150 -13.13 -10.69 -2.13
CA GLY A 150 -11.81 -10.38 -2.66
C GLY A 150 -11.53 -8.87 -2.69
N TRP A 151 -10.40 -8.51 -3.30
CA TRP A 151 -10.02 -7.11 -3.47
C TRP A 151 -10.51 -6.54 -4.82
N THR A 152 -10.77 -5.25 -4.83
CA THR A 152 -11.06 -4.49 -6.04
C THR A 152 -10.22 -3.22 -6.07
N LYS A 153 -9.74 -2.84 -7.24
CA LYS A 153 -9.08 -1.53 -7.43
C LYS A 153 -10.15 -0.47 -7.58
N VAL A 154 -10.23 0.45 -6.62
CA VAL A 154 -11.28 1.47 -6.54
C VAL A 154 -10.89 2.72 -7.32
N ARG A 155 -9.65 3.17 -7.18
CA ARG A 155 -9.12 4.39 -7.79
C ARG A 155 -7.68 4.23 -8.25
N GLY A 156 -7.32 5.01 -9.30
CA GLY A 156 -5.95 5.28 -9.68
C GLY A 156 -5.94 6.70 -10.24
N GLU A 157 -5.41 7.66 -9.50
CA GLU A 157 -5.38 9.08 -9.89
C GLU A 157 -3.94 9.59 -9.89
N ASP A 158 -3.59 10.43 -10.85
CA ASP A 158 -2.28 11.09 -10.91
C ASP A 158 -2.13 12.08 -9.76
N VAL A 159 -0.93 12.12 -9.14
CA VAL A 159 -0.64 12.99 -8.00
C VAL A 159 -0.77 14.47 -8.37
N GLY A 160 -0.40 14.84 -9.60
CA GLY A 160 -0.52 16.22 -10.08
C GLY A 160 -1.99 16.66 -10.19
N GLU A 161 -2.86 15.80 -10.68
CA GLU A 161 -4.31 16.04 -10.75
C GLU A 161 -4.92 16.17 -9.35
N LEU A 162 -4.49 15.32 -8.41
CA LEU A 162 -4.92 15.39 -7.01
C LEU A 162 -4.52 16.71 -6.35
N HIS A 163 -3.35 17.25 -6.69
CA HIS A 163 -2.92 18.54 -6.15
C HIS A 163 -3.91 19.65 -6.46
N PHE A 164 -4.31 19.79 -7.71
CA PHE A 164 -5.28 20.81 -8.13
C PHE A 164 -6.70 20.55 -7.61
N LYS A 165 -7.04 19.30 -7.36
CA LYS A 165 -8.31 18.92 -6.72
C LYS A 165 -8.37 19.36 -5.25
N TYR A 166 -7.28 19.18 -4.50
CA TYR A 166 -7.20 19.57 -3.08
C TYR A 166 -6.90 21.07 -2.90
N TYR A 167 -6.21 21.68 -3.87
CA TYR A 167 -5.81 23.09 -3.84
C TYR A 167 -6.16 23.78 -5.17
N PRO A 168 -7.44 24.03 -5.45
CA PRO A 168 -7.89 24.60 -6.73
C PRO A 168 -7.30 26.01 -6.99
N GLU A 169 -6.99 26.77 -5.94
CA GLU A 169 -6.36 28.11 -6.06
C GLU A 169 -4.94 28.03 -6.64
N ALA A 170 -4.20 26.96 -6.38
CA ALA A 170 -2.87 26.75 -6.96
C ALA A 170 -2.93 26.63 -8.49
N GLY A 171 -3.99 26.01 -9.03
CA GLY A 171 -4.23 25.91 -10.47
C GLY A 171 -4.54 27.28 -11.12
N ALA A 172 -5.27 28.14 -10.44
CA ALA A 172 -5.57 29.48 -10.93
C ALA A 172 -4.30 30.35 -11.05
N HIS A 173 -3.39 30.25 -10.10
CA HIS A 173 -2.11 30.97 -10.15
C HIS A 173 -1.16 30.42 -11.23
N ALA A 174 -1.12 29.12 -11.43
CA ALA A 174 -0.31 28.51 -12.49
C ALA A 174 -0.80 28.91 -13.89
N ALA A 175 -2.09 29.02 -14.10
CA ALA A 175 -2.69 29.46 -15.36
C ALA A 175 -2.45 30.96 -15.66
N GLN A 176 -2.32 31.76 -14.61
CA GLN A 176 -2.03 33.20 -14.75
C GLN A 176 -0.53 33.51 -14.95
N SER A 177 0.36 32.59 -14.53
CA SER A 177 1.82 32.79 -14.64
C SER A 177 2.41 32.38 -15.99
N VAL A 178 1.64 31.78 -16.87
CA VAL A 178 2.04 31.41 -18.22
C VAL A 178 1.51 32.48 -19.16
N ASP A 179 2.20 33.64 -19.23
CA ASP A 179 2.10 34.53 -20.37
C ASP A 179 3.08 34.04 -21.45
N PRO A 180 2.58 33.39 -22.54
CA PRO A 180 3.45 32.88 -23.60
C PRO A 180 4.16 33.99 -24.40
N LEU A 181 3.93 35.25 -24.09
CA LEU A 181 4.47 36.42 -24.79
C LEU A 181 5.29 37.33 -23.89
N ALA A 182 5.54 36.97 -22.62
CA ALA A 182 6.43 37.77 -21.78
C ALA A 182 7.87 37.69 -22.30
N PRO A 183 8.51 38.77 -22.66
CA PRO A 183 9.89 38.76 -23.13
C PRO A 183 10.83 38.35 -22.00
N LEU A 184 11.78 37.46 -22.34
CA LEU A 184 12.89 37.04 -21.48
C LEU A 184 13.76 38.24 -21.08
#